data_f7d7faeb9fb93139347010662f7abdd1
#
_entry.id   f7d7faeb9fb93139347010662f7abdd1
#
_cell.length_a   1.000
_cell.length_b   1.000
_cell.length_c   1.000
_cell.angle_alpha   90.00
_cell.angle_beta   90.00
_cell.angle_gamma   90.00
#
_symmetry.space_group_name_H-M   'P 1'
#
loop_
_entity.id
_entity.type
_entity.pdbx_description
1 polymer ?
#
loop_
_entity_poly.entity_id
_entity_poly.type
_entity_poly.pdbx_seq_one_letter_code
_entity_poly.pdbx_strand_id
1 'polypeptide(L)'
;FRPASIAFRNIGNLLYGQDHPYGKLLIGSGVSETITSLTQSDLSSIHKRTLNPKNLTFVVAGDISLDEITQTLEKKFGSWNADISSPLKDLSNVELPDTRIVYLIDKPNAQQSYIVAGQLLPPTATAEEIELNYMNYAIGGSFTSRLNMNLREDKSWSYGVRTRLGDAKGQRAMLVTAPVQ
;
A
#
# COMPACT_ATOMS: atom_id res chain seq x y z
N PHE A 1 -4.50 -8.75 18.55
CA PHE A 1 -4.29 -8.71 17.09
C PHE A 1 -3.96 -10.10 16.56
N ARG A 2 -4.36 -10.38 15.31
CA ARG A 2 -3.96 -11.60 14.59
C ARG A 2 -2.50 -11.49 14.12
N PRO A 3 -1.72 -12.59 14.00
CA PRO A 3 -0.33 -12.53 13.54
C PRO A 3 -0.13 -11.75 12.23
N ALA A 4 -1.01 -11.96 11.24
CA ALA A 4 -1.00 -11.20 9.99
C ALA A 4 -1.10 -9.69 10.21
N SER A 5 -2.01 -9.23 11.09
CA SER A 5 -2.18 -7.81 11.37
C SER A 5 -0.93 -7.20 12.02
N ILE A 6 -0.23 -7.96 12.88
CA ILE A 6 1.02 -7.51 13.48
C ILE A 6 2.10 -7.36 12.41
N ALA A 7 2.24 -8.35 11.53
CA ALA A 7 3.22 -8.31 10.44
C ALA A 7 2.98 -7.11 9.49
N PHE A 8 1.73 -6.92 9.03
CA PHE A 8 1.39 -5.80 8.13
C PHE A 8 1.48 -4.42 8.79
N ARG A 9 1.36 -4.31 10.11
CA ARG A 9 1.61 -3.05 10.81
C ARG A 9 3.07 -2.63 10.79
N ASN A 10 3.99 -3.59 10.76
CA ASN A 10 5.41 -3.33 10.88
C ASN A 10 6.14 -3.25 9.54
N ILE A 11 5.71 -4.03 8.53
CA ILE A 11 6.48 -4.19 7.29
C ILE A 11 6.74 -2.88 6.55
N GLY A 12 5.78 -1.94 6.53
CA GLY A 12 5.98 -0.65 5.89
C GLY A 12 7.12 0.15 6.53
N ASN A 13 7.12 0.23 7.85
CA ASN A 13 8.18 0.91 8.59
C ASN A 13 9.55 0.22 8.44
N LEU A 14 9.58 -1.10 8.39
CA LEU A 14 10.81 -1.88 8.21
C LEU A 14 11.41 -1.71 6.82
N LEU A 15 10.58 -1.50 5.80
CA LEU A 15 11.02 -1.30 4.41
C LEU A 15 11.39 0.15 4.10
N TYR A 16 10.60 1.11 4.56
CA TYR A 16 10.74 2.51 4.15
C TYR A 16 11.27 3.43 5.25
N GLY A 17 11.30 2.98 6.49
CA GLY A 17 11.59 3.83 7.66
C GLY A 17 10.37 4.64 8.14
N GLN A 18 10.48 5.17 9.36
CA GLN A 18 9.36 5.86 10.02
C GLN A 18 9.00 7.19 9.38
N ASP A 19 9.98 7.89 8.83
CA ASP A 19 9.81 9.24 8.28
C ASP A 19 9.29 9.22 6.84
N HIS A 20 9.48 8.13 6.12
CA HIS A 20 9.00 8.00 4.75
C HIS A 20 7.47 7.90 4.71
N PRO A 21 6.78 8.55 3.75
CA PRO A 21 5.32 8.48 3.63
C PRO A 21 4.75 7.05 3.53
N TYR A 22 5.47 6.15 2.85
CA TYR A 22 5.07 4.74 2.73
C TYR A 22 5.50 3.87 3.91
N GLY A 23 6.32 4.39 4.83
CA GLY A 23 6.66 3.74 6.10
C GLY A 23 5.53 3.78 7.13
N LYS A 24 4.52 4.63 6.90
CA LYS A 24 3.34 4.67 7.74
C LYS A 24 2.54 3.37 7.64
N LEU A 25 1.57 3.18 8.52
CA LEU A 25 0.80 1.94 8.56
C LEU A 25 0.08 1.67 7.24
N LEU A 26 0.43 0.59 6.56
CA LEU A 26 -0.19 0.17 5.29
C LEU A 26 -1.69 -0.14 5.42
N ILE A 27 -2.16 -0.42 6.62
CA ILE A 27 -3.57 -0.73 6.91
C ILE A 27 -4.43 0.51 7.16
N GLY A 28 -3.85 1.71 7.15
CA GLY A 28 -4.56 2.98 7.27
C GLY A 28 -5.27 3.23 8.61
N SER A 29 -5.05 2.39 9.63
CA SER A 29 -5.75 2.49 10.91
C SER A 29 -5.13 3.49 11.90
N GLY A 30 -4.02 4.12 11.55
CA GLY A 30 -3.29 5.02 12.45
C GLY A 30 -2.68 4.31 13.67
N VAL A 31 -2.10 5.08 14.57
CA VAL A 31 -1.58 4.61 15.84
C VAL A 31 -2.40 5.21 16.99
N SER A 32 -2.49 4.48 18.09
CA SER A 32 -3.36 4.82 19.21
C SER A 32 -3.08 6.22 19.76
N GLU A 33 -1.82 6.56 19.91
CA GLU A 33 -1.35 7.85 20.43
C GLU A 33 -1.82 9.02 19.56
N THR A 34 -1.74 8.86 18.24
CA THR A 34 -2.20 9.89 17.30
C THR A 34 -3.73 9.99 17.30
N ILE A 35 -4.43 8.85 17.28
CA ILE A 35 -5.90 8.82 17.22
C ILE A 35 -6.51 9.48 18.46
N THR A 36 -5.96 9.21 19.63
CA THR A 36 -6.46 9.78 20.90
C THR A 36 -6.21 11.28 21.03
N SER A 37 -5.23 11.83 20.29
CA SER A 37 -4.91 13.26 20.29
C SER A 37 -5.63 14.06 19.20
N LEU A 38 -6.28 13.40 18.23
CA LEU A 38 -6.96 14.08 17.13
C LEU A 38 -8.15 14.90 17.63
N THR A 39 -8.24 16.13 17.12
CA THR A 39 -9.33 17.07 17.38
C THR A 39 -10.23 17.24 16.15
N GLN A 40 -11.41 17.81 16.32
CA GLN A 40 -12.28 18.21 15.21
C GLN A 40 -11.57 19.22 14.30
N SER A 41 -10.73 20.11 14.85
CA SER A 41 -9.96 21.07 14.08
C SER A 41 -8.97 20.39 13.13
N ASP A 42 -8.30 19.33 13.59
CA ASP A 42 -7.37 18.56 12.77
C ASP A 42 -8.10 17.91 11.58
N LEU A 43 -9.25 17.30 11.85
CA LEU A 43 -10.07 16.69 10.80
C LEU A 43 -10.57 17.74 9.79
N SER A 44 -11.03 18.90 10.27
CA SER A 44 -11.47 19.99 9.41
C SER A 44 -10.33 20.53 8.54
N SER A 45 -9.14 20.65 9.11
CA SER A 45 -7.94 21.10 8.40
C SER A 45 -7.51 20.12 7.31
N ILE A 46 -7.51 18.82 7.62
CA ILE A 46 -7.20 17.78 6.64
C ILE A 46 -8.26 17.76 5.53
N HIS A 47 -9.54 17.83 5.86
CA HIS A 47 -10.65 17.87 4.92
C HIS A 47 -10.46 19.03 3.92
N LYS A 48 -10.27 20.25 4.38
CA LYS A 48 -10.06 21.43 3.54
C LYS A 48 -8.82 21.31 2.64
N ARG A 49 -7.75 20.73 3.16
CA ARG A 49 -6.50 20.55 2.42
C ARG A 49 -6.59 19.45 1.37
N THR A 50 -7.30 18.37 1.67
CA THR A 50 -7.38 17.17 0.78
C THR A 50 -8.44 17.35 -0.29
N LEU A 51 -9.61 17.86 0.08
CA LEU A 51 -10.69 18.17 -0.85
C LEU A 51 -10.45 19.56 -1.48
N ASN A 52 -9.55 19.60 -2.42
CA ASN A 52 -9.17 20.79 -3.16
C ASN A 52 -9.51 20.57 -4.65
N PRO A 53 -10.24 21.49 -5.31
CA PRO A 53 -10.61 21.34 -6.71
C PRO A 53 -9.39 21.15 -7.63
N LYS A 54 -8.24 21.71 -7.29
CA LYS A 54 -6.98 21.51 -8.05
C LYS A 54 -6.46 20.07 -8.02
N ASN A 55 -6.91 19.26 -7.07
CA ASN A 55 -6.49 17.85 -6.92
C ASN A 55 -7.56 16.87 -7.40
N LEU A 56 -8.69 17.37 -7.93
CA LEU A 56 -9.79 16.52 -8.36
C LEU A 56 -9.70 16.20 -9.85
N THR A 57 -9.93 14.94 -10.16
CA THR A 57 -10.15 14.46 -11.52
C THR A 57 -11.47 13.71 -11.54
N PHE A 58 -12.38 14.13 -12.39
CA PHE A 58 -13.65 13.41 -12.61
C PHE A 58 -13.47 12.46 -13.78
N VAL A 59 -13.71 11.18 -13.56
CA VAL A 59 -13.79 10.16 -14.61
C VAL A 59 -15.22 9.72 -14.70
N VAL A 60 -15.87 10.01 -15.83
CA VAL A 60 -17.30 9.75 -16.02
C VAL A 60 -17.48 8.79 -17.18
N ALA A 61 -18.24 7.71 -16.95
CA ALA A 61 -18.66 6.76 -17.97
C ALA A 61 -20.18 6.58 -17.88
N GLY A 62 -20.90 6.80 -18.98
CA GLY A 62 -22.36 6.70 -19.01
C GLY A 62 -22.96 7.32 -20.27
N ASP A 63 -24.29 7.32 -20.37
CA ASP A 63 -25.03 7.96 -21.45
C ASP A 63 -25.16 9.46 -21.17
N ILE A 64 -24.06 10.18 -21.34
CA ILE A 64 -23.99 11.63 -21.14
C ILE A 64 -22.88 12.22 -22.04
N SER A 65 -23.14 13.38 -22.66
CA SER A 65 -22.14 14.09 -23.43
C SER A 65 -21.12 14.84 -22.55
N LEU A 66 -19.95 15.13 -23.10
CA LEU A 66 -18.91 15.91 -22.41
C LEU A 66 -19.45 17.30 -22.03
N ASP A 67 -20.23 17.95 -22.90
CA ASP A 67 -20.77 19.28 -22.65
C ASP A 67 -21.77 19.29 -21.50
N GLU A 68 -22.68 18.31 -21.46
CA GLU A 68 -23.67 18.19 -20.39
C GLU A 68 -23.02 17.94 -19.02
N ILE A 69 -22.02 17.03 -18.95
CA ILE A 69 -21.37 16.77 -17.68
C ILE A 69 -20.51 17.97 -17.25
N THR A 70 -19.83 18.65 -18.19
CA THR A 70 -19.04 19.85 -17.89
C THR A 70 -19.93 20.95 -17.32
N GLN A 71 -21.06 21.26 -17.95
CA GLN A 71 -22.02 22.26 -17.44
C GLN A 71 -22.54 21.88 -16.05
N THR A 72 -22.82 20.60 -15.83
CA THR A 72 -23.29 20.11 -14.53
C THR A 72 -22.23 20.27 -13.44
N LEU A 73 -20.99 19.95 -13.74
CA LEU A 73 -19.85 20.09 -12.81
C LEU A 73 -19.54 21.56 -12.53
N GLU A 74 -19.52 22.40 -13.57
CA GLU A 74 -19.32 23.85 -13.42
C GLU A 74 -20.43 24.49 -12.56
N LYS A 75 -21.68 24.13 -12.77
CA LYS A 75 -22.78 24.62 -11.94
C LYS A 75 -22.65 24.23 -10.47
N LYS A 76 -22.11 23.06 -10.16
CA LYS A 76 -22.00 22.54 -8.79
C LYS A 76 -20.69 22.93 -8.11
N PHE A 77 -19.60 22.99 -8.82
CA PHE A 77 -18.25 23.12 -8.29
C PHE A 77 -17.47 24.34 -8.82
N GLY A 78 -17.95 25.04 -9.85
CA GLY A 78 -17.23 26.12 -10.50
C GLY A 78 -16.90 27.32 -9.57
N SER A 79 -17.69 27.53 -8.53
CA SER A 79 -17.43 28.55 -7.50
C SER A 79 -16.52 28.03 -6.36
N TRP A 80 -16.17 26.75 -6.38
CA TRP A 80 -15.34 26.17 -5.33
C TRP A 80 -13.86 26.53 -5.49
N ASN A 81 -13.40 27.47 -4.71
CA ASN A 81 -12.04 27.92 -4.66
C ASN A 81 -11.35 27.36 -3.41
N ALA A 82 -10.13 26.86 -3.58
CA ALA A 82 -9.27 26.49 -2.47
C ALA A 82 -7.85 26.98 -2.76
N ASP A 83 -7.33 27.78 -1.86
CA ASP A 83 -5.99 28.37 -1.99
C ASP A 83 -4.87 27.50 -1.40
N ILE A 84 -5.24 26.36 -0.81
CA ILE A 84 -4.30 25.50 -0.09
C ILE A 84 -3.76 24.44 -1.06
N SER A 85 -2.52 24.55 -1.46
CA SER A 85 -1.78 23.45 -2.07
C SER A 85 -1.38 22.45 -0.98
N SER A 86 -1.71 21.17 -1.16
CA SER A 86 -1.10 20.13 -0.33
C SER A 86 0.37 19.99 -0.71
N PRO A 87 1.33 20.10 0.22
CA PRO A 87 2.72 19.91 -0.11
C PRO A 87 2.90 18.49 -0.68
N LEU A 88 3.66 18.39 -1.76
CA LEU A 88 4.08 17.09 -2.30
C LEU A 88 4.86 16.37 -1.20
N LYS A 89 4.52 15.09 -1.00
CA LYS A 89 5.29 14.24 -0.09
C LYS A 89 6.62 13.90 -0.75
N ASP A 90 7.67 13.93 0.05
CA ASP A 90 8.97 13.42 -0.40
C ASP A 90 8.85 11.91 -0.56
N LEU A 91 9.07 11.44 -1.78
CA LEU A 91 9.09 10.02 -2.17
C LEU A 91 10.49 9.61 -2.62
N SER A 92 11.53 10.24 -2.05
CA SER A 92 12.91 9.87 -2.33
C SER A 92 13.15 8.37 -2.09
N ASN A 93 14.09 7.82 -2.86
CA ASN A 93 14.41 6.42 -2.76
C ASN A 93 15.04 6.10 -1.42
N VAL A 94 14.66 4.95 -0.89
CA VAL A 94 15.21 4.36 0.33
C VAL A 94 16.21 3.29 -0.07
N GLU A 95 17.39 3.33 0.52
CA GLU A 95 18.38 2.26 0.38
C GLU A 95 18.11 1.19 1.42
N LEU A 96 17.93 -0.04 0.96
CA LEU A 96 17.85 -1.19 1.85
C LEU A 96 19.27 -1.72 2.12
N PRO A 97 19.53 -2.26 3.33
CA PRO A 97 20.80 -2.89 3.62
C PRO A 97 21.04 -4.09 2.68
N ASP A 98 22.29 -4.30 2.28
CA ASP A 98 22.71 -5.43 1.43
C ASP A 98 22.52 -6.80 2.10
N THR A 99 22.31 -6.82 3.40
CA THR A 99 22.13 -8.03 4.19
C THR A 99 20.66 -8.35 4.40
N ARG A 100 20.35 -9.65 4.41
CA ARG A 100 19.00 -10.12 4.77
C ARG A 100 18.78 -9.92 6.26
N ILE A 101 17.68 -9.28 6.63
CA ILE A 101 17.29 -9.06 8.02
C ILE A 101 16.03 -9.87 8.31
N VAL A 102 16.04 -10.59 9.41
CA VAL A 102 14.87 -11.33 9.92
C VAL A 102 14.43 -10.69 11.22
N TYR A 103 13.18 -10.23 11.24
CA TYR A 103 12.52 -9.71 12.44
C TYR A 103 11.58 -10.76 12.99
N LEU A 104 11.87 -11.25 14.18
CA LEU A 104 11.01 -12.22 14.88
C LEU A 104 10.16 -11.49 15.90
N ILE A 105 8.82 -11.58 15.73
CA ILE A 105 7.84 -11.00 16.64
C ILE A 105 7.11 -12.15 17.33
N ASP A 106 7.34 -12.33 18.61
CA ASP A 106 6.66 -13.35 19.40
C ASP A 106 5.17 -13.01 19.60
N LYS A 107 4.32 -13.99 19.36
CA LYS A 107 2.88 -13.92 19.61
C LYS A 107 2.44 -15.18 20.33
N PRO A 108 2.45 -15.18 21.68
CA PRO A 108 2.05 -16.34 22.48
C PRO A 108 0.67 -16.86 22.09
N ASN A 109 0.52 -18.18 22.08
CA ASN A 109 -0.73 -18.89 21.76
C ASN A 109 -1.25 -18.66 20.32
N ALA A 110 -0.42 -18.19 19.40
CA ALA A 110 -0.79 -18.17 17.99
C ALA A 110 -0.79 -19.62 17.44
N GLN A 111 -1.85 -19.99 16.76
CA GLN A 111 -1.97 -21.33 16.15
C GLN A 111 -1.08 -21.48 14.90
N GLN A 112 -0.71 -20.38 14.28
CA GLN A 112 0.10 -20.33 13.07
C GLN A 112 1.08 -19.17 13.15
N SER A 113 2.26 -19.34 12.57
CA SER A 113 3.16 -18.24 12.27
C SER A 113 2.72 -17.54 10.97
N TYR A 114 2.97 -16.25 10.87
CA TYR A 114 2.68 -15.49 9.65
C TYR A 114 3.95 -14.83 9.15
N ILE A 115 4.42 -15.30 8.01
CA ILE A 115 5.63 -14.77 7.38
C ILE A 115 5.24 -13.69 6.39
N VAL A 116 5.87 -12.51 6.51
CA VAL A 116 5.87 -11.48 5.48
C VAL A 116 7.31 -11.19 5.11
N ALA A 117 7.66 -11.39 3.85
CA ALA A 117 8.95 -10.93 3.33
C ALA A 117 8.70 -9.77 2.37
N GLY A 118 9.58 -8.78 2.39
CA GLY A 118 9.42 -7.56 1.59
C GLY A 118 10.72 -7.16 0.89
N GLN A 119 10.57 -6.59 -0.29
CA GLN A 119 11.64 -5.96 -1.06
C GLN A 119 11.10 -4.71 -1.75
N LEU A 120 11.94 -3.66 -1.88
CA LEU A 120 11.58 -2.47 -2.66
C LEU A 120 11.93 -2.69 -4.14
N LEU A 121 11.02 -2.26 -4.98
CA LEU A 121 11.12 -2.29 -6.44
C LEU A 121 10.94 -0.87 -7.00
N PRO A 122 11.29 -0.63 -8.27
CA PRO A 122 11.00 0.63 -8.94
C PRO A 122 9.51 1.03 -8.85
N PRO A 123 9.17 2.30 -9.07
CA PRO A 123 7.79 2.77 -9.13
C PRO A 123 6.94 2.00 -10.15
N THR A 124 5.62 2.10 -10.03
CA THR A 124 4.70 1.56 -11.05
C THR A 124 4.87 2.27 -12.39
N ALA A 125 4.61 1.55 -13.47
CA ALA A 125 4.68 2.06 -14.85
C ALA A 125 6.09 2.47 -15.31
N THR A 126 7.11 1.79 -14.83
CA THR A 126 8.46 1.86 -15.40
C THR A 126 8.61 0.95 -16.62
N ALA A 127 9.74 1.05 -17.31
CA ALA A 127 10.01 0.22 -18.49
C ALA A 127 9.96 -1.29 -18.19
N GLU A 128 10.34 -1.68 -16.96
CA GLU A 128 10.42 -3.07 -16.50
C GLU A 128 9.08 -3.59 -15.91
N GLU A 129 7.98 -2.87 -16.07
CA GLU A 129 6.69 -3.24 -15.47
C GLU A 129 6.19 -4.62 -15.90
N ILE A 130 6.35 -4.94 -17.18
CA ILE A 130 5.90 -6.21 -17.74
C ILE A 130 6.74 -7.36 -17.17
N GLU A 131 8.06 -7.22 -17.17
CA GLU A 131 9.00 -8.21 -16.65
C GLU A 131 8.78 -8.47 -15.16
N LEU A 132 8.56 -7.41 -14.36
CA LEU A 132 8.26 -7.53 -12.95
C LEU A 132 6.95 -8.28 -12.69
N ASN A 133 5.92 -8.04 -13.50
CA ASN A 133 4.66 -8.76 -13.41
C ASN A 133 4.81 -10.24 -13.78
N TYR A 134 5.56 -10.56 -14.84
CA TYR A 134 5.87 -11.95 -15.20
C TYR A 134 6.69 -12.65 -14.10
N MET A 135 7.71 -12.00 -13.58
CA MET A 135 8.49 -12.51 -12.45
C MET A 135 7.59 -12.79 -11.24
N ASN A 136 6.73 -11.83 -10.88
CA ASN A 136 5.80 -11.99 -9.77
C ASN A 136 4.86 -13.18 -9.99
N TYR A 137 4.29 -13.31 -11.19
CA TYR A 137 3.40 -14.43 -11.54
C TYR A 137 4.08 -15.79 -11.33
N ALA A 138 5.32 -15.93 -11.79
CA ALA A 138 6.09 -17.16 -11.68
C ALA A 138 6.51 -17.48 -10.24
N ILE A 139 6.82 -16.47 -9.42
CA ILE A 139 7.30 -16.65 -8.03
C ILE A 139 6.17 -16.99 -7.08
N GLY A 140 5.08 -16.19 -7.07
CA GLY A 140 4.02 -16.34 -6.08
C GLY A 140 2.68 -15.69 -6.47
N GLY A 141 2.56 -15.13 -7.67
CA GLY A 141 1.36 -14.45 -8.15
C GLY A 141 0.26 -15.38 -8.66
N SER A 142 0.53 -16.66 -8.84
CA SER A 142 -0.43 -17.66 -9.32
C SER A 142 -0.52 -18.87 -8.39
N PHE A 143 -1.56 -19.68 -8.58
CA PHE A 143 -1.71 -20.93 -7.84
C PHE A 143 -0.55 -21.90 -8.12
N THR A 144 -0.12 -22.01 -9.36
CA THR A 144 0.97 -22.87 -9.81
C THR A 144 2.36 -22.25 -9.68
N SER A 145 2.46 -21.12 -8.98
CA SER A 145 3.73 -20.44 -8.75
C SER A 145 4.69 -21.25 -7.88
N ARG A 146 5.99 -20.98 -8.02
CA ARG A 146 7.06 -21.74 -7.35
C ARG A 146 6.92 -21.80 -5.84
N LEU A 147 6.60 -20.68 -5.19
CA LEU A 147 6.43 -20.63 -3.74
C LEU A 147 5.19 -21.41 -3.29
N ASN A 148 4.08 -21.25 -3.99
CA ASN A 148 2.86 -21.95 -3.64
C ASN A 148 2.97 -23.46 -3.84
N MET A 149 3.53 -23.91 -4.97
CA MET A 149 3.78 -25.33 -5.22
C MET A 149 4.71 -25.92 -4.16
N ASN A 150 5.77 -25.21 -3.77
CA ASN A 150 6.70 -25.72 -2.76
C ASN A 150 6.08 -25.78 -1.38
N LEU A 151 5.53 -24.67 -0.86
CA LEU A 151 5.08 -24.61 0.54
C LEU A 151 3.71 -25.22 0.77
N ARG A 152 2.84 -25.19 -0.24
CA ARG A 152 1.51 -25.76 -0.15
C ARG A 152 1.48 -27.21 -0.62
N GLU A 153 1.84 -27.47 -1.88
CA GLU A 153 1.63 -28.77 -2.51
C GLU A 153 2.70 -29.79 -2.06
N ASP A 154 3.99 -29.41 -2.11
CA ASP A 154 5.06 -30.35 -1.78
C ASP A 154 5.21 -30.56 -0.26
N LYS A 155 5.13 -29.49 0.53
CA LYS A 155 5.45 -29.53 1.97
C LYS A 155 4.23 -29.48 2.87
N SER A 156 3.09 -29.09 2.38
CA SER A 156 1.84 -28.93 3.18
C SER A 156 1.98 -28.01 4.41
N TRP A 157 2.95 -27.07 4.38
CA TRP A 157 3.20 -26.16 5.49
C TRP A 157 2.29 -24.95 5.49
N SER A 158 1.66 -24.65 4.36
CA SER A 158 0.80 -23.48 4.19
C SER A 158 -0.44 -23.85 3.37
N TYR A 159 -1.57 -23.21 3.68
CA TYR A 159 -2.75 -23.28 2.80
C TYR A 159 -2.58 -22.49 1.50
N GLY A 160 -1.63 -21.56 1.45
CA GLY A 160 -1.29 -20.81 0.26
C GLY A 160 -0.28 -19.71 0.53
N VAL A 161 0.59 -19.51 -0.44
CA VAL A 161 1.62 -18.46 -0.44
C VAL A 161 1.37 -17.55 -1.62
N ARG A 162 1.50 -16.26 -1.39
CA ARG A 162 1.25 -15.26 -2.44
C ARG A 162 2.31 -14.18 -2.44
N THR A 163 2.64 -13.73 -3.65
CA THR A 163 3.38 -12.48 -3.84
C THR A 163 2.48 -11.43 -4.45
N ARG A 164 2.71 -10.18 -4.07
CA ARG A 164 2.02 -9.02 -4.64
C ARG A 164 3.01 -7.90 -4.87
N LEU A 165 2.85 -7.23 -6.00
CA LEU A 165 3.46 -5.95 -6.27
C LEU A 165 2.48 -4.86 -5.84
N GLY A 166 2.92 -3.93 -5.01
CA GLY A 166 2.15 -2.73 -4.70
C GLY A 166 2.15 -1.77 -5.88
N ASP A 167 1.16 -0.90 -5.95
CA ASP A 167 1.17 0.25 -6.87
C ASP A 167 1.60 1.50 -6.13
N ALA A 168 2.60 2.22 -6.65
CA ALA A 168 3.11 3.42 -6.02
C ALA A 168 3.79 4.37 -7.00
N LYS A 169 3.74 5.66 -6.70
CA LYS A 169 4.46 6.72 -7.45
C LYS A 169 5.96 6.76 -7.13
N GLY A 170 6.36 6.31 -5.93
CA GLY A 170 7.75 6.09 -5.54
C GLY A 170 8.10 4.62 -5.57
N GLN A 171 9.23 4.23 -4.98
CA GLN A 171 9.56 2.81 -4.80
C GLN A 171 8.39 2.07 -4.16
N ARG A 172 8.06 0.90 -4.70
CA ARG A 172 6.94 0.07 -4.24
C ARG A 172 7.42 -1.20 -3.58
N ALA A 173 6.64 -1.72 -2.65
CA ALA A 173 6.94 -2.99 -2.02
C ALA A 173 6.46 -4.17 -2.87
N MET A 174 7.32 -5.14 -3.11
CA MET A 174 6.95 -6.51 -3.39
C MET A 174 6.85 -7.24 -2.06
N LEU A 175 5.71 -7.85 -1.78
CA LEU A 175 5.47 -8.59 -0.55
C LEU A 175 5.19 -10.06 -0.85
N VAL A 176 5.86 -10.94 -0.12
CA VAL A 176 5.54 -12.37 -0.03
C VAL A 176 4.80 -12.61 1.27
N THR A 177 3.69 -13.31 1.23
CA THR A 177 2.89 -13.64 2.43
C THR A 177 2.65 -15.14 2.52
N ALA A 178 2.94 -15.72 3.68
CA ALA A 178 2.75 -17.14 3.94
C ALA A 178 2.28 -17.37 5.39
N PRO A 179 1.00 -17.74 5.62
CA PRO A 179 0.61 -18.36 6.86
C PRO A 179 1.19 -19.77 6.90
N VAL A 180 1.95 -20.11 7.94
CA VAL A 180 2.61 -21.42 8.08
C VAL A 180 2.31 -22.04 9.45
N GLN A 181 2.20 -23.35 9.47
CA GLN A 181 2.05 -24.14 10.70
C GLN A 181 3.40 -24.38 11.36
#